data_a4738d7a9dcd109aa4c8b71a16e929ce
#
_entry.id   a4738d7a9dcd109aa4c8b71a16e929ce
#
_cell.length_a   1.000
_cell.length_b   1.000
_cell.length_c   1.000
_cell.angle_alpha   90.00
_cell.angle_beta   90.00
_cell.angle_gamma   90.00
#
_symmetry.space_group_name_H-M   'P 1'
#
loop_
_entity.id
_entity.type
_entity.pdbx_description
1 polymer ?
#
loop_
_entity_poly.entity_id
_entity_poly.type
_entity_poly.pdbx_seq_one_letter_code
_entity_poly.pdbx_strand_id
1 'polypeptide(L)'
;ACGNTCIIKPSERVPLTMQRVFQLLEQTGLPKGVINLVNGAKETVDALLDHPLIRAISFVGSTAIAKYVYSRAAANGKRAQCQGGAKNPVIVLPDADIAMTTKIMADSAFGCA
;
A
#
# COMPACT_ATOMS: atom_id res chain seq x y z
N ALA A 1 9.87 0.38 -13.68
CA ALA A 1 11.31 0.20 -13.82
C ALA A 1 11.65 -1.16 -14.45
N CYS A 2 10.93 -2.22 -14.08
CA CYS A 2 11.21 -3.59 -14.58
C CYS A 2 10.35 -4.02 -15.78
N GLY A 3 9.72 -3.09 -16.48
CA GLY A 3 8.86 -3.38 -17.65
C GLY A 3 7.48 -3.94 -17.35
N ASN A 4 7.06 -3.98 -16.08
CA ASN A 4 5.74 -4.42 -15.71
C ASN A 4 4.74 -3.24 -15.70
N THR A 5 3.47 -3.55 -15.98
CA THR A 5 2.37 -2.63 -15.77
C THR A 5 1.85 -2.72 -14.34
N CYS A 6 1.21 -1.66 -13.85
CA CYS A 6 0.71 -1.58 -12.48
C CYS A 6 -0.73 -1.06 -12.46
N ILE A 7 -1.54 -1.64 -11.57
CA ILE A 7 -2.87 -1.13 -11.23
C ILE A 7 -2.82 -0.66 -9.78
N ILE A 8 -3.21 0.58 -9.54
CA ILE A 8 -3.32 1.16 -8.20
C ILE A 8 -4.79 1.28 -7.84
N LYS A 9 -5.17 0.67 -6.72
CA LYS A 9 -6.48 0.84 -6.09
C LYS A 9 -6.30 1.55 -4.75
N PRO A 10 -6.62 2.83 -4.64
CA PRO A 10 -6.57 3.56 -3.38
C PRO A 10 -7.67 3.10 -2.42
N SER A 11 -7.57 3.54 -1.16
CA SER A 11 -8.68 3.39 -0.23
C SER A 11 -9.93 4.10 -0.78
N GLU A 12 -11.08 3.47 -0.67
CA GLU A 12 -12.37 4.05 -1.07
C GLU A 12 -12.74 5.30 -0.26
N ARG A 13 -12.08 5.51 0.88
CA ARG A 13 -12.29 6.68 1.75
C ARG A 13 -11.54 7.93 1.28
N VAL A 14 -10.46 7.76 0.53
CA VAL A 14 -9.58 8.87 0.11
C VAL A 14 -9.17 8.75 -1.37
N PRO A 15 -10.11 8.67 -2.32
CA PRO A 15 -9.78 8.45 -3.72
C PRO A 15 -9.20 9.69 -4.41
N LEU A 16 -9.57 10.90 -3.96
CA LEU A 16 -9.28 12.16 -4.67
C LEU A 16 -7.77 12.46 -4.75
N THR A 17 -7.03 12.13 -3.71
CA THR A 17 -5.57 12.31 -3.71
C THR A 17 -4.91 11.54 -4.84
N MET A 18 -5.28 10.26 -4.99
CA MET A 18 -4.73 9.44 -6.08
C MET A 18 -5.19 9.89 -7.46
N GLN A 19 -6.42 10.35 -7.59
CA GLN A 19 -6.87 10.97 -8.84
C GLN A 19 -6.00 12.17 -9.23
N ARG A 20 -5.67 13.03 -8.27
CA ARG A 20 -4.78 14.17 -8.52
C ARG A 20 -3.37 13.74 -8.90
N VAL A 21 -2.82 12.73 -8.23
CA VAL A 21 -1.51 12.15 -8.58
C VAL A 21 -1.52 11.63 -10.02
N PHE A 22 -2.58 10.92 -10.44
CA PHE A 22 -2.68 10.40 -11.80
C PHE A 22 -2.79 11.51 -12.85
N GLN A 23 -3.52 12.59 -12.58
CA GLN A 23 -3.54 13.78 -13.46
C GLN A 23 -2.13 14.38 -13.66
N LEU A 24 -1.30 14.37 -12.61
CA LEU A 24 0.10 14.81 -12.73
C LEU A 24 0.95 13.81 -13.51
N LEU A 25 0.75 12.52 -13.29
CA LEU A 25 1.45 11.46 -14.04
C LEU A 25 1.16 11.51 -15.55
N GLU A 26 -0.05 11.85 -15.94
CA GLU A 26 -0.41 12.04 -17.36
C GLU A 26 0.45 13.12 -18.05
N GLN A 27 0.90 14.12 -17.28
CA GLN A 27 1.74 15.22 -17.80
C GLN A 27 3.22 14.83 -17.95
N THR A 28 3.62 13.67 -17.41
CA THR A 28 5.03 13.24 -17.44
C THR A 28 5.44 12.50 -18.72
N GLY A 29 4.49 12.26 -19.62
CA GLY A 29 4.75 11.53 -20.86
C GLY A 29 4.86 10.00 -20.69
N LEU A 30 4.44 9.45 -19.56
CA LEU A 30 4.35 7.99 -19.37
C LEU A 30 3.45 7.36 -20.43
N PRO A 31 3.87 6.25 -21.06
CA PRO A 31 3.02 5.54 -22.02
C PRO A 31 1.71 5.11 -21.37
N LYS A 32 0.62 5.22 -22.13
CA LYS A 32 -0.71 4.79 -21.67
C LYS A 32 -0.70 3.31 -21.28
N GLY A 33 -1.38 2.99 -20.18
CA GLY A 33 -1.54 1.62 -19.71
C GLY A 33 -0.39 1.10 -18.83
N VAL A 34 0.71 1.86 -18.66
CA VAL A 34 1.81 1.43 -17.77
C VAL A 34 1.39 1.51 -16.30
N ILE A 35 0.73 2.60 -15.91
CA ILE A 35 0.15 2.77 -14.58
C ILE A 35 -1.33 3.08 -14.75
N ASN A 36 -2.18 2.35 -14.04
CA ASN A 36 -3.64 2.44 -14.15
C ASN A 36 -4.25 2.67 -12.77
N LEU A 37 -5.30 3.49 -12.70
CA LEU A 37 -6.06 3.76 -11.49
C LEU A 37 -7.42 3.08 -11.58
N VAL A 38 -7.77 2.33 -10.54
CA VAL A 38 -9.11 1.74 -10.39
C VAL A 38 -9.63 2.09 -9.00
N ASN A 39 -10.77 2.77 -8.95
CA ASN A 39 -11.47 3.04 -7.72
C ASN A 39 -12.49 1.94 -7.42
N GLY A 40 -12.81 1.77 -6.15
CA GLY A 40 -13.85 0.82 -5.71
C GLY A 40 -13.56 0.24 -4.34
N ALA A 41 -14.53 -0.48 -3.83
CA ALA A 41 -14.49 -1.13 -2.52
C ALA A 41 -14.13 -2.63 -2.65
N LYS A 42 -14.76 -3.46 -1.84
CA LYS A 42 -14.45 -4.90 -1.73
C LYS A 42 -14.58 -5.63 -3.06
N GLU A 43 -15.62 -5.35 -3.84
CA GLU A 43 -15.89 -6.01 -5.12
C GLU A 43 -14.74 -5.79 -6.11
N THR A 44 -14.19 -4.57 -6.14
CA THR A 44 -13.03 -4.26 -6.99
C THR A 44 -11.77 -5.00 -6.50
N VAL A 45 -11.57 -5.09 -5.19
CA VAL A 45 -10.45 -5.86 -4.61
C VAL A 45 -10.59 -7.33 -5.01
N ASP A 46 -11.76 -7.91 -4.85
CA ASP A 46 -12.03 -9.31 -5.20
C ASP A 46 -11.78 -9.56 -6.69
N ALA A 47 -12.27 -8.68 -7.56
CA ALA A 47 -12.04 -8.78 -9.01
C ALA A 47 -10.54 -8.74 -9.35
N LEU A 48 -9.75 -7.88 -8.70
CA LEU A 48 -8.29 -7.83 -8.90
C LEU A 48 -7.60 -9.09 -8.39
N LEU A 49 -8.03 -9.62 -7.23
CA LEU A 49 -7.47 -10.85 -6.65
C LEU A 49 -7.78 -12.08 -7.51
N ASP A 50 -8.91 -12.10 -8.20
CA ASP A 50 -9.32 -13.22 -9.03
C ASP A 50 -8.85 -13.12 -10.49
N HIS A 51 -8.53 -11.91 -10.96
CA HIS A 51 -8.24 -11.67 -12.38
C HIS A 51 -7.00 -12.45 -12.87
N PRO A 52 -7.12 -13.28 -13.91
CA PRO A 52 -6.04 -14.20 -14.31
C PRO A 52 -4.77 -13.52 -14.82
N LEU A 53 -4.87 -12.29 -15.32
CA LEU A 53 -3.70 -11.56 -15.84
C LEU A 53 -2.92 -10.82 -14.75
N ILE A 54 -3.48 -10.66 -13.56
CA ILE A 54 -2.76 -10.06 -12.42
C ILE A 54 -1.92 -11.15 -11.76
N ARG A 55 -0.60 -10.96 -11.74
CA ARG A 55 0.37 -11.94 -11.29
C ARG A 55 0.88 -11.71 -9.88
N ALA A 56 0.82 -10.48 -9.41
CA ALA A 56 1.32 -10.10 -8.08
C ALA A 56 0.42 -9.04 -7.43
N ILE A 57 0.31 -9.11 -6.12
CA ILE A 57 -0.44 -8.17 -5.28
C ILE A 57 0.50 -7.61 -4.23
N SER A 58 0.46 -6.29 -4.07
CA SER A 58 1.05 -5.60 -2.92
C SER A 58 -0.05 -4.88 -2.16
N PHE A 59 -0.15 -5.11 -0.87
CA PHE A 59 -1.22 -4.59 -0.02
C PHE A 59 -0.66 -4.08 1.30
N VAL A 60 -1.16 -2.94 1.75
CA VAL A 60 -0.94 -2.40 3.09
C VAL A 60 -2.28 -2.03 3.69
N GLY A 61 -2.55 -2.45 4.93
CA GLY A 61 -3.81 -2.14 5.61
C GLY A 61 -3.95 -2.88 6.94
N SER A 62 -5.19 -3.05 7.41
CA SER A 62 -5.43 -3.77 8.66
C SER A 62 -5.04 -5.25 8.54
N THR A 63 -4.64 -5.86 9.66
CA THR A 63 -4.21 -7.27 9.69
C THR A 63 -5.30 -8.22 9.18
N ALA A 64 -6.56 -7.97 9.49
CA ALA A 64 -7.66 -8.81 9.03
C ALA A 64 -7.78 -8.78 7.50
N ILE A 65 -7.70 -7.59 6.89
CA ILE A 65 -7.75 -7.45 5.43
C ILE A 65 -6.47 -7.99 4.78
N ALA A 66 -5.31 -7.78 5.39
CA ALA A 66 -4.05 -8.33 4.89
C ALA A 66 -4.10 -9.87 4.80
N LYS A 67 -4.63 -10.54 5.82
CA LYS A 67 -4.84 -12.00 5.81
C LYS A 67 -5.80 -12.43 4.71
N TYR A 68 -6.91 -11.73 4.54
CA TYR A 68 -7.89 -11.99 3.48
C TYR A 68 -7.27 -11.88 2.08
N VAL A 69 -6.59 -10.75 1.81
CA VAL A 69 -5.94 -10.50 0.53
C VAL A 69 -4.86 -11.54 0.24
N TYR A 70 -4.03 -11.86 1.23
CA TYR A 70 -2.98 -12.87 1.10
C TYR A 70 -3.55 -14.24 0.74
N SER A 71 -4.54 -14.70 1.51
CA SER A 71 -5.13 -16.03 1.31
C SER A 71 -5.79 -16.17 -0.07
N ARG A 72 -6.54 -15.14 -0.51
CA ARG A 72 -7.22 -15.17 -1.80
C ARG A 72 -6.24 -15.05 -2.98
N ALA A 73 -5.22 -14.20 -2.86
CA ALA A 73 -4.17 -14.11 -3.86
C ALA A 73 -3.40 -15.43 -4.00
N ALA A 74 -3.03 -16.06 -2.88
CA ALA A 74 -2.33 -17.32 -2.87
C ALA A 74 -3.18 -18.47 -3.47
N ALA A 75 -4.48 -18.53 -3.17
CA ALA A 75 -5.41 -19.48 -3.75
C ALA A 75 -5.49 -19.36 -5.29
N ASN A 76 -5.28 -18.15 -5.82
CA ASN A 76 -5.23 -17.88 -7.26
C ASN A 76 -3.80 -17.95 -7.84
N GLY A 77 -2.84 -18.52 -7.12
CA GLY A 77 -1.45 -18.69 -7.57
C GLY A 77 -0.68 -17.39 -7.78
N LYS A 78 -1.10 -16.29 -7.14
CA LYS A 78 -0.46 -14.97 -7.26
C LYS A 78 0.61 -14.80 -6.19
N ARG A 79 1.66 -14.07 -6.54
CA ARG A 79 2.61 -13.57 -5.55
C ARG A 79 1.94 -12.47 -4.72
N ALA A 80 2.00 -12.57 -3.40
CA ALA A 80 1.39 -11.60 -2.51
C ALA A 80 2.39 -11.07 -1.49
N GLN A 81 2.46 -9.76 -1.37
CA GLN A 81 3.12 -9.04 -0.28
C GLN A 81 2.04 -8.27 0.47
N CYS A 82 1.72 -8.72 1.68
CA CYS A 82 0.67 -8.13 2.49
C CYS A 82 1.24 -7.67 3.83
N GLN A 83 1.16 -6.36 4.07
CA GLN A 83 1.58 -5.74 5.33
C GLN A 83 0.34 -5.34 6.11
N GLY A 84 0.21 -5.92 7.30
CA GLY A 84 -0.86 -5.61 8.26
C GLY A 84 -0.39 -4.67 9.35
N GLY A 85 -1.06 -4.72 10.51
CA GLY A 85 -0.62 -4.03 11.72
C GLY A 85 0.76 -4.52 12.14
N ALA A 86 1.63 -3.58 12.47
CA ALA A 86 2.99 -3.85 12.88
C ALA A 86 3.22 -3.52 14.36
N LYS A 87 4.28 -4.09 14.92
CA LYS A 87 4.89 -3.65 16.18
C LYS A 87 6.31 -3.23 15.84
N ASN A 88 6.59 -1.94 16.00
CA ASN A 88 7.89 -1.37 15.64
C ASN A 88 8.71 -1.16 16.92
N PRO A 89 9.56 -2.12 17.32
CA PRO A 89 10.43 -1.93 18.49
C PRO A 89 11.46 -0.85 18.20
N VAL A 90 11.73 -0.03 19.22
CA VAL A 90 12.77 0.99 19.19
C VAL A 90 13.77 0.66 20.29
N ILE A 91 15.05 0.63 19.96
CA ILE A 91 16.14 0.43 20.90
C ILE A 91 16.85 1.79 21.06
N VAL A 92 16.85 2.30 22.27
CA VAL A 92 17.56 3.54 22.63
C VAL A 92 18.90 3.16 23.25
N LEU A 93 19.98 3.60 22.61
CA LEU A 93 21.34 3.35 23.12
C LEU A 93 21.70 4.32 24.25
N PRO A 94 22.67 3.95 25.14
CA PRO A 94 23.03 4.75 26.32
C PRO A 94 23.57 6.15 25.98
N ASP A 95 24.12 6.35 24.81
CA ASP A 95 24.71 7.60 24.31
C ASP A 95 23.72 8.47 23.51
N ALA A 96 22.45 8.06 23.43
CA ALA A 96 21.43 8.83 22.73
C ALA A 96 21.08 10.13 23.48
N ASP A 97 20.78 11.20 22.73
CA ASP A 97 20.15 12.39 23.28
C ASP A 97 18.72 12.07 23.70
N ILE A 98 18.48 12.00 25.00
CA ILE A 98 17.19 11.58 25.54
C ILE A 98 16.06 12.55 25.18
N ALA A 99 16.32 13.86 25.21
CA ALA A 99 15.31 14.88 24.91
C ALA A 99 14.86 14.79 23.44
N MET A 100 15.81 14.69 22.52
CA MET A 100 15.53 14.52 21.09
C MET A 100 14.85 13.18 20.82
N THR A 101 15.36 12.10 21.41
CA THR A 101 14.82 10.74 21.23
C THR A 101 13.37 10.66 21.70
N THR A 102 13.06 11.20 22.87
CA THR A 102 11.70 11.20 23.44
C THR A 102 10.74 11.96 22.50
N LYS A 103 11.17 13.12 21.98
CA LYS A 103 10.35 13.90 21.04
C LYS A 103 10.08 13.12 19.76
N ILE A 104 11.12 12.55 19.14
CA ILE A 104 10.99 11.78 17.88
C ILE A 104 10.09 10.56 18.09
N MET A 105 10.25 9.86 19.22
CA MET A 105 9.42 8.70 19.53
C MET A 105 7.95 9.08 19.72
N ALA A 106 7.67 10.18 20.43
CA ALA A 106 6.31 10.68 20.62
C ALA A 106 5.68 11.12 19.30
N ASP A 107 6.41 11.88 18.50
CA ASP A 107 5.95 12.34 17.19
C ASP A 107 5.69 11.16 16.23
N SER A 108 6.55 10.14 16.25
CA SER A 108 6.39 8.96 15.41
C SER A 108 5.24 8.04 15.86
N ALA A 109 5.02 7.93 17.17
CA ALA A 109 3.98 7.05 17.71
C ALA A 109 2.56 7.65 17.64
N PHE A 110 2.44 8.97 17.78
CA PHE A 110 1.17 9.65 17.96
C PHE A 110 0.91 10.79 16.95
N GLY A 111 1.90 11.20 16.19
CA GLY A 111 1.83 12.38 15.32
C GLY A 111 1.02 12.19 14.04
N CYS A 112 0.68 10.98 13.64
CA CYS A 112 -0.07 10.64 12.43
C CYS A 112 -1.14 9.57 12.69
N ALA A 113 -1.84 9.65 13.82
CA ALA A 113 -2.93 8.73 14.13
C ALA A 113 -4.27 9.19 13.52
#